data_824d690640bf3d1b9a7a64709e4e6e55
#
_entry.id   824d690640bf3d1b9a7a64709e4e6e55
#
_cell.length_a   1.000
_cell.length_b   1.000
_cell.length_c   1.000
_cell.angle_alpha   90.00
_cell.angle_beta   90.00
_cell.angle_gamma   90.00
#
_symmetry.space_group_name_H-M   'P 1'
#
loop_
_entity.id
_entity.type
_entity.pdbx_description
1 polymer ?
#
loop_
_entity_poly.entity_id
_entity_poly.type
_entity_poly.pdbx_seq_one_letter_code
_entity_poly.pdbx_strand_id
1 'polypeptide(L)'
;MADPSELQSRRTLFITSLVGFMVAMEITIISIARNEIAAAFPQADPATLSWVITAYNIGVASLLLPAGWMADRYGRKKVFLWGLAAFIIGSLLSGIATTPSLLIAARGIQSIGGAAQYPAGLALLLSAFPIERRMRAIGVWGAVSGLAAALAPSLGALLIEGFGWRAVFLINVPVALLALVAGRKWLRESTGAEVSEKVDLFSVPLASLGIGVLLLGLVQGGSWGWTSPLTLSAFVAGVLMLVTFFRRSLVHPEPLFDLGLFRIRSFAIANLGSVFFLVAFFSWIIVLPE
;
A
#
# COMPACT_ATOMS: atom_id res chain seq x y z
N MET A 1 -20.40 14.51 29.08
CA MET A 1 -19.05 13.92 28.83
C MET A 1 -19.20 12.89 27.70
N ALA A 2 -18.34 12.89 26.69
CA ALA A 2 -18.41 11.87 25.62
C ALA A 2 -18.11 10.49 26.22
N ASP A 3 -18.85 9.47 25.77
CA ASP A 3 -18.62 8.07 26.14
C ASP A 3 -17.16 7.70 25.83
N PRO A 4 -16.41 7.10 26.77
CA PRO A 4 -15.03 6.68 26.57
C PRO A 4 -14.84 5.77 25.34
N SER A 5 -15.84 4.96 24.99
CA SER A 5 -15.85 4.12 23.79
C SER A 5 -15.95 4.95 22.50
N GLU A 6 -16.78 5.98 22.49
CA GLU A 6 -16.94 6.88 21.35
C GLU A 6 -15.68 7.72 21.11
N LEU A 7 -15.04 8.20 22.18
CA LEU A 7 -13.77 8.92 22.09
C LEU A 7 -12.67 8.03 21.48
N GLN A 8 -12.63 6.77 21.90
CA GLN A 8 -11.69 5.79 21.36
C GLN A 8 -11.91 5.55 19.86
N SER A 9 -13.14 5.36 19.43
CA SER A 9 -13.50 5.17 18.02
C SER A 9 -13.11 6.38 17.16
N ARG A 10 -13.39 7.60 17.64
CA ARG A 10 -13.02 8.85 16.94
C ARG A 10 -11.49 9.00 16.81
N ARG A 11 -10.73 8.67 17.86
CA ARG A 11 -9.25 8.70 17.82
C ARG A 11 -8.70 7.70 16.82
N THR A 12 -9.25 6.48 16.80
CA THR A 12 -8.84 5.46 15.83
C THR A 12 -9.16 5.91 14.41
N LEU A 13 -10.35 6.43 14.14
CA LEU A 13 -10.75 6.97 12.84
C LEU A 13 -9.79 8.09 12.41
N PHE A 14 -9.48 9.02 13.29
CA PHE A 14 -8.56 10.12 12.97
C PHE A 14 -7.17 9.62 12.56
N ILE A 15 -6.58 8.72 13.36
CA ILE A 15 -5.23 8.19 13.08
C ILE A 15 -5.21 7.38 11.78
N THR A 16 -6.19 6.47 11.60
CA THR A 16 -6.23 5.64 10.39
C THR A 16 -6.56 6.45 9.14
N SER A 17 -7.39 7.49 9.26
CA SER A 17 -7.67 8.40 8.14
C SER A 17 -6.48 9.29 7.79
N LEU A 18 -5.72 9.76 8.79
CA LEU A 18 -4.49 10.52 8.57
C LEU A 18 -3.45 9.70 7.80
N VAL A 19 -3.31 8.43 8.16
CA VAL A 19 -2.40 7.50 7.47
C VAL A 19 -2.95 7.12 6.09
N GLY A 20 -4.26 6.89 5.96
CA GLY A 20 -4.92 6.67 4.67
C GLY A 20 -4.73 7.86 3.71
N PHE A 21 -4.84 9.09 4.23
CA PHE A 21 -4.53 10.31 3.48
C PHE A 21 -3.09 10.31 2.97
N MET A 22 -2.12 10.04 3.87
CA MET A 22 -0.70 10.03 3.54
C MET A 22 -0.37 8.98 2.46
N VAL A 23 -0.86 7.74 2.61
CA VAL A 23 -0.61 6.67 1.63
C VAL A 23 -1.28 6.94 0.28
N ALA A 24 -2.50 7.49 0.27
CA ALA A 24 -3.19 7.85 -0.97
C ALA A 24 -2.50 9.02 -1.70
N MET A 25 -2.03 10.01 -0.96
CA MET A 25 -1.25 11.12 -1.51
C MET A 25 0.06 10.63 -2.12
N GLU A 26 0.76 9.71 -1.45
CA GLU A 26 2.06 9.16 -1.89
C GLU A 26 2.00 8.53 -3.29
N ILE A 27 0.91 7.82 -3.60
CA ILE A 27 0.72 7.16 -4.91
C ILE A 27 0.67 8.18 -6.04
N THR A 28 0.09 9.34 -5.80
CA THR A 28 -0.16 10.34 -6.84
C THR A 28 0.94 11.40 -6.91
N ILE A 29 1.45 11.87 -5.74
CA ILE A 29 2.37 13.00 -5.67
C ILE A 29 3.71 12.74 -6.36
N ILE A 30 4.17 11.48 -6.34
CA ILE A 30 5.45 11.09 -6.95
C ILE A 30 5.45 11.26 -8.47
N SER A 31 4.28 11.12 -9.12
CA SER A 31 4.16 11.31 -10.57
C SER A 31 4.46 12.75 -10.97
N ILE A 32 4.12 13.73 -10.12
CA ILE A 32 4.41 15.15 -10.35
C ILE A 32 5.92 15.43 -10.19
N ALA A 33 6.58 14.75 -9.26
CA ALA A 33 8.00 14.93 -9.01
C ALA A 33 8.91 14.30 -10.08
N ARG A 34 8.35 13.51 -11.01
CA ARG A 34 9.12 12.71 -11.99
C ARG A 34 10.13 13.55 -12.80
N ASN A 35 9.70 14.68 -13.32
CA ASN A 35 10.55 15.53 -14.18
C ASN A 35 11.69 16.18 -13.36
N GLU A 36 11.41 16.62 -12.15
CA GLU A 36 12.39 17.21 -11.23
C GLU A 36 13.41 16.15 -10.75
N ILE A 37 12.96 14.93 -10.49
CA ILE A 37 13.85 13.80 -10.17
C ILE A 37 14.75 13.48 -11.37
N ALA A 38 14.21 13.47 -12.60
CA ALA A 38 14.99 13.26 -13.81
C ALA A 38 16.03 14.37 -14.02
N ALA A 39 15.66 15.62 -13.79
CA ALA A 39 16.59 16.74 -13.85
C ALA A 39 17.70 16.68 -12.78
N ALA A 40 17.38 16.13 -11.60
CA ALA A 40 18.36 15.95 -10.54
C ALA A 40 19.37 14.81 -10.78
N PHE A 41 19.02 13.87 -11.66
CA PHE A 41 19.87 12.72 -12.04
C PHE A 41 20.04 12.59 -13.55
N PRO A 42 20.67 13.58 -14.21
CA PRO A 42 20.72 13.65 -15.68
C PRO A 42 21.52 12.51 -16.34
N GLN A 43 22.33 11.78 -15.56
CA GLN A 43 23.10 10.63 -16.04
C GLN A 43 22.35 9.30 -15.93
N ALA A 44 21.19 9.28 -15.25
CA ALA A 44 20.40 8.07 -15.10
C ALA A 44 19.50 7.87 -16.32
N ASP A 45 19.44 6.64 -16.81
CA ASP A 45 18.53 6.31 -17.90
C ASP A 45 17.05 6.35 -17.44
N PRO A 46 16.12 6.63 -18.35
CA PRO A 46 14.69 6.71 -18.02
C PRO A 46 14.11 5.41 -17.42
N ALA A 47 14.66 4.25 -17.81
CA ALA A 47 14.21 2.96 -17.27
C ALA A 47 14.60 2.84 -15.78
N THR A 48 15.82 3.24 -15.40
CA THR A 48 16.23 3.31 -14.00
C THR A 48 15.34 4.27 -13.20
N LEU A 49 15.05 5.45 -13.75
CA LEU A 49 14.20 6.43 -13.03
C LEU A 49 12.77 5.96 -12.86
N SER A 50 12.23 5.16 -13.77
CA SER A 50 10.90 4.56 -13.63
C SER A 50 10.77 3.68 -12.39
N TRP A 51 11.88 3.08 -11.94
CA TRP A 51 11.94 2.27 -10.72
C TRP A 51 11.64 3.05 -9.45
N VAL A 52 11.81 4.35 -9.42
CA VAL A 52 11.46 5.18 -8.25
C VAL A 52 9.97 5.06 -7.92
N ILE A 53 9.12 4.99 -8.94
CA ILE A 53 7.66 4.78 -8.77
C ILE A 53 7.36 3.29 -8.64
N THR A 54 7.94 2.49 -9.51
CA THR A 54 7.64 1.06 -9.67
C THR A 54 8.02 0.24 -8.45
N ALA A 55 9.18 0.48 -7.83
CA ALA A 55 9.64 -0.25 -6.65
C ALA A 55 8.65 -0.13 -5.48
N TYR A 56 8.11 1.06 -5.25
CA TYR A 56 7.09 1.27 -4.23
C TYR A 56 5.78 0.52 -4.56
N ASN A 57 5.26 0.70 -5.77
CA ASN A 57 3.98 0.11 -6.16
C ASN A 57 4.01 -1.42 -6.19
N ILE A 58 5.05 -2.02 -6.78
CA ILE A 58 5.24 -3.48 -6.77
C ILE A 58 5.42 -3.98 -5.33
N GLY A 59 6.24 -3.30 -4.53
CA GLY A 59 6.47 -3.67 -3.13
C GLY A 59 5.19 -3.65 -2.31
N VAL A 60 4.38 -2.58 -2.41
CA VAL A 60 3.08 -2.50 -1.72
C VAL A 60 2.15 -3.63 -2.18
N ALA A 61 1.97 -3.81 -3.48
CA ALA A 61 1.06 -4.84 -4.01
C ALA A 61 1.48 -6.27 -3.60
N SER A 62 2.78 -6.56 -3.65
CA SER A 62 3.34 -7.87 -3.29
C SER A 62 3.22 -8.18 -1.80
N LEU A 63 3.34 -7.17 -0.94
CA LEU A 63 3.40 -7.34 0.51
C LEU A 63 2.04 -7.11 1.20
N LEU A 64 1.01 -6.66 0.47
CA LEU A 64 -0.28 -6.31 1.06
C LEU A 64 -0.95 -7.50 1.78
N LEU A 65 -0.97 -8.67 1.12
CA LEU A 65 -1.57 -9.88 1.67
C LEU A 65 -0.79 -10.43 2.87
N PRO A 66 0.55 -10.60 2.81
CA PRO A 66 1.35 -10.97 3.97
C PRO A 66 1.22 -10.00 5.14
N ALA A 67 1.19 -8.70 4.86
CA ALA A 67 1.07 -7.68 5.90
C ALA A 67 -0.28 -7.74 6.61
N GLY A 68 -1.37 -8.01 5.89
CA GLY A 68 -2.68 -8.25 6.47
C GLY A 68 -2.69 -9.47 7.41
N TRP A 69 -2.13 -10.58 6.94
CA TRP A 69 -1.95 -11.78 7.77
C TRP A 69 -1.09 -11.51 9.02
N MET A 70 0.03 -10.81 8.85
CA MET A 70 0.88 -10.44 9.99
C MET A 70 0.12 -9.57 11.00
N ALA A 71 -0.72 -8.65 10.54
CA ALA A 71 -1.53 -7.80 11.40
C ALA A 71 -2.53 -8.61 12.24
N ASP A 72 -3.18 -9.59 11.63
CA ASP A 72 -4.13 -10.45 12.35
C ASP A 72 -3.42 -11.38 13.33
N ARG A 73 -2.22 -11.90 13.00
CA ARG A 73 -1.46 -12.83 13.84
C ARG A 73 -0.71 -12.15 14.98
N TYR A 74 0.04 -11.10 14.69
CA TYR A 74 0.96 -10.48 15.65
C TYR A 74 0.40 -9.25 16.35
N GLY A 75 -0.76 -8.78 15.89
CA GLY A 75 -1.44 -7.61 16.43
C GLY A 75 -1.50 -6.46 15.43
N ARG A 76 -2.69 -5.97 15.20
CA ARG A 76 -2.99 -4.93 14.21
C ARG A 76 -2.32 -3.61 14.54
N LYS A 77 -2.34 -3.21 15.82
CA LYS A 77 -1.63 -2.00 16.28
C LYS A 77 -0.13 -2.13 16.10
N LYS A 78 0.46 -3.25 16.48
CA LYS A 78 1.92 -3.48 16.35
C LYS A 78 2.36 -3.37 14.89
N VAL A 79 1.69 -4.10 13.99
CA VAL A 79 2.04 -4.11 12.57
C VAL A 79 1.82 -2.73 11.94
N PHE A 80 0.74 -2.03 12.30
CA PHE A 80 0.49 -0.66 11.88
C PHE A 80 1.61 0.30 12.30
N LEU A 81 2.05 0.24 13.56
CA LEU A 81 3.13 1.10 14.07
C LEU A 81 4.51 0.74 13.46
N TRP A 82 4.79 -0.54 13.23
CA TRP A 82 6.01 -0.95 12.51
C TRP A 82 5.97 -0.47 11.05
N GLY A 83 4.81 -0.56 10.42
CA GLY A 83 4.59 0.00 9.09
C GLY A 83 4.87 1.51 9.04
N LEU A 84 4.39 2.28 10.04
CA LEU A 84 4.69 3.71 10.15
C LEU A 84 6.19 3.96 10.31
N ALA A 85 6.88 3.19 11.15
CA ALA A 85 8.32 3.33 11.35
C ALA A 85 9.10 3.05 10.05
N ALA A 86 8.78 1.96 9.35
CA ALA A 86 9.38 1.63 8.05
C ALA A 86 9.11 2.72 7.00
N PHE A 87 7.88 3.26 6.97
CA PHE A 87 7.51 4.33 6.06
C PHE A 87 8.28 5.62 6.34
N ILE A 88 8.44 6.00 7.62
CA ILE A 88 9.26 7.15 8.03
C ILE A 88 10.71 6.97 7.57
N ILE A 89 11.30 5.80 7.83
CA ILE A 89 12.68 5.50 7.42
C ILE A 89 12.82 5.60 5.90
N GLY A 90 11.92 4.97 5.13
CA GLY A 90 11.94 5.03 3.68
C GLY A 90 11.76 6.46 3.15
N SER A 91 10.87 7.26 3.76
CA SER A 91 10.65 8.67 3.40
C SER A 91 11.87 9.54 3.68
N LEU A 92 12.52 9.37 4.84
CA LEU A 92 13.76 10.09 5.18
C LEU A 92 14.88 9.72 4.20
N LEU A 93 15.09 8.42 3.95
CA LEU A 93 16.12 7.96 3.01
C LEU A 93 15.85 8.48 1.59
N SER A 94 14.58 8.52 1.16
CA SER A 94 14.20 9.10 -0.14
C SER A 94 14.51 10.60 -0.19
N GLY A 95 14.22 11.33 0.88
CA GLY A 95 14.49 12.78 0.97
C GLY A 95 15.97 13.16 0.97
N ILE A 96 16.84 12.26 1.43
CA ILE A 96 18.31 12.49 1.45
C ILE A 96 19.05 11.74 0.34
N ALA A 97 18.33 11.07 -0.57
CA ALA A 97 18.95 10.28 -1.63
C ALA A 97 19.81 11.14 -2.56
N THR A 98 21.04 10.68 -2.78
CA THR A 98 22.04 11.31 -3.65
C THR A 98 22.26 10.54 -4.96
N THR A 99 21.72 9.33 -5.05
CA THR A 99 21.80 8.48 -6.24
C THR A 99 20.44 7.85 -6.54
N PRO A 100 20.13 7.54 -7.81
CA PRO A 100 18.89 6.82 -8.18
C PRO A 100 18.75 5.48 -7.45
N SER A 101 19.83 4.72 -7.33
CA SER A 101 19.82 3.42 -6.65
C SER A 101 19.44 3.53 -5.17
N LEU A 102 19.97 4.54 -4.46
CA LEU A 102 19.58 4.81 -3.08
C LEU A 102 18.12 5.21 -2.98
N LEU A 103 17.63 6.05 -3.90
CA LEU A 103 16.22 6.44 -3.95
C LEU A 103 15.32 5.22 -4.18
N ILE A 104 15.65 4.35 -5.13
CA ILE A 104 14.89 3.12 -5.42
C ILE A 104 14.89 2.18 -4.19
N ALA A 105 16.04 1.98 -3.55
CA ALA A 105 16.12 1.16 -2.33
C ALA A 105 15.28 1.74 -1.19
N ALA A 106 15.30 3.07 -1.00
CA ALA A 106 14.47 3.78 -0.04
C ALA A 106 12.98 3.60 -0.32
N ARG A 107 12.57 3.62 -1.60
CA ARG A 107 11.20 3.32 -2.05
C ARG A 107 10.79 1.88 -1.74
N GLY A 108 11.70 0.93 -1.87
CA GLY A 108 11.48 -0.45 -1.43
C GLY A 108 11.20 -0.53 0.08
N ILE A 109 11.96 0.15 0.92
CA ILE A 109 11.73 0.21 2.37
C ILE A 109 10.37 0.88 2.67
N GLN A 110 10.08 1.99 2.00
CA GLN A 110 8.81 2.71 2.16
C GLN A 110 7.61 1.86 1.79
N SER A 111 7.73 0.98 0.77
CA SER A 111 6.67 0.07 0.34
C SER A 111 6.29 -0.95 1.41
N ILE A 112 7.25 -1.44 2.21
CA ILE A 112 6.98 -2.32 3.37
C ILE A 112 6.04 -1.60 4.36
N GLY A 113 6.32 -0.32 4.60
CA GLY A 113 5.49 0.53 5.45
C GLY A 113 4.08 0.70 4.89
N GLY A 114 3.96 1.09 3.63
CA GLY A 114 2.68 1.28 2.93
C GLY A 114 1.82 0.01 2.93
N ALA A 115 2.43 -1.14 2.63
CA ALA A 115 1.75 -2.44 2.64
C ALA A 115 1.23 -2.83 4.02
N ALA A 116 1.95 -2.52 5.09
CA ALA A 116 1.54 -2.83 6.47
C ALA A 116 0.44 -1.91 6.99
N GLN A 117 0.49 -0.63 6.64
CA GLN A 117 -0.43 0.38 7.15
C GLN A 117 -1.86 0.20 6.65
N TYR A 118 -2.04 -0.18 5.38
CA TYR A 118 -3.35 -0.20 4.74
C TYR A 118 -4.27 -1.27 5.34
N PRO A 119 -3.94 -2.57 5.34
CA PRO A 119 -4.79 -3.60 5.92
C PRO A 119 -4.90 -3.48 7.44
N ALA A 120 -3.80 -3.20 8.13
CA ALA A 120 -3.81 -3.05 9.59
C ALA A 120 -4.63 -1.84 10.03
N GLY A 121 -4.55 -0.72 9.30
CA GLY A 121 -5.34 0.48 9.57
C GLY A 121 -6.83 0.25 9.40
N LEU A 122 -7.25 -0.40 8.31
CA LEU A 122 -8.64 -0.75 8.07
C LEU A 122 -9.15 -1.72 9.15
N ALA A 123 -8.37 -2.74 9.50
CA ALA A 123 -8.74 -3.70 10.53
C ALA A 123 -8.87 -3.06 11.92
N LEU A 124 -7.98 -2.11 12.29
CA LEU A 124 -8.09 -1.31 13.51
C LEU A 124 -9.35 -0.44 13.49
N LEU A 125 -9.65 0.18 12.37
CA LEU A 125 -10.85 0.98 12.21
C LEU A 125 -12.10 0.13 12.46
N LEU A 126 -12.21 -1.02 11.79
CA LEU A 126 -13.35 -1.94 11.92
C LEU A 126 -13.50 -2.49 13.34
N SER A 127 -12.40 -2.75 14.05
CA SER A 127 -12.44 -3.23 15.43
C SER A 127 -12.85 -2.15 16.45
N ALA A 128 -12.64 -0.87 16.11
CA ALA A 128 -12.97 0.25 16.97
C ALA A 128 -14.44 0.71 16.90
N PHE A 129 -15.19 0.24 15.89
CA PHE A 129 -16.58 0.63 15.68
C PHE A 129 -17.55 -0.54 15.80
N PRO A 130 -18.74 -0.35 16.43
CA PRO A 130 -19.81 -1.33 16.39
C PRO A 130 -20.29 -1.53 14.95
N ILE A 131 -20.85 -2.71 14.66
CA ILE A 131 -21.16 -3.16 13.29
C ILE A 131 -22.04 -2.17 12.52
N GLU A 132 -22.99 -1.54 13.21
CA GLU A 132 -23.95 -0.59 12.66
C GLU A 132 -23.28 0.72 12.16
N ARG A 133 -22.11 1.06 12.72
CA ARG A 133 -21.39 2.29 12.39
C ARG A 133 -20.18 2.08 11.49
N ARG A 134 -19.79 0.82 11.20
CA ARG A 134 -18.61 0.49 10.40
C ARG A 134 -18.66 1.06 8.98
N MET A 135 -19.82 0.96 8.32
CA MET A 135 -19.99 1.50 6.96
C MET A 135 -19.75 3.01 6.91
N ARG A 136 -20.24 3.74 7.92
CA ARG A 136 -19.99 5.19 8.02
C ARG A 136 -18.52 5.50 8.28
N ALA A 137 -17.85 4.73 9.15
CA ALA A 137 -16.43 4.91 9.42
C ALA A 137 -15.56 4.64 8.19
N ILE A 138 -15.86 3.57 7.45
CA ILE A 138 -15.20 3.25 6.16
C ILE A 138 -15.44 4.37 5.14
N GLY A 139 -16.68 4.88 5.05
CA GLY A 139 -17.03 5.98 4.15
C GLY A 139 -16.22 7.24 4.43
N VAL A 140 -16.07 7.63 5.70
CA VAL A 140 -15.24 8.78 6.09
C VAL A 140 -13.76 8.52 5.78
N TRP A 141 -13.25 7.34 6.12
CA TRP A 141 -11.87 6.95 5.84
C TRP A 141 -11.57 6.96 4.33
N GLY A 142 -12.47 6.41 3.52
CA GLY A 142 -12.37 6.42 2.07
C GLY A 142 -12.48 7.82 1.46
N ALA A 143 -13.38 8.67 1.97
CA ALA A 143 -13.52 10.06 1.53
C ALA A 143 -12.25 10.88 1.80
N VAL A 144 -11.63 10.70 2.98
CA VAL A 144 -10.35 11.35 3.32
C VAL A 144 -9.23 10.89 2.39
N SER A 145 -9.16 9.58 2.08
CA SER A 145 -8.18 9.03 1.14
C SER A 145 -8.41 9.53 -0.29
N GLY A 146 -9.68 9.62 -0.73
CA GLY A 146 -10.03 10.18 -2.03
C GLY A 146 -9.69 11.67 -2.16
N LEU A 147 -9.94 12.44 -1.09
CA LEU A 147 -9.55 13.86 -1.03
C LEU A 147 -8.03 14.03 -1.14
N ALA A 148 -7.27 13.14 -0.49
CA ALA A 148 -5.81 13.14 -0.58
C ALA A 148 -5.33 12.94 -2.03
N ALA A 149 -5.89 11.95 -2.72
CA ALA A 149 -5.54 11.67 -4.11
C ALA A 149 -5.87 12.87 -5.03
N ALA A 150 -7.00 13.54 -4.78
CA ALA A 150 -7.41 14.72 -5.54
C ALA A 150 -6.54 15.97 -5.26
N LEU A 151 -6.07 16.12 -4.02
CA LEU A 151 -5.22 17.26 -3.64
C LEU A 151 -3.74 17.04 -3.95
N ALA A 152 -3.30 15.78 -4.12
CA ALA A 152 -1.90 15.43 -4.29
C ALA A 152 -1.20 16.16 -5.46
N PRO A 153 -1.81 16.36 -6.64
CA PRO A 153 -1.16 17.11 -7.71
C PRO A 153 -0.85 18.55 -7.32
N SER A 154 -1.83 19.27 -6.75
CA SER A 154 -1.66 20.68 -6.35
C SER A 154 -0.67 20.83 -5.20
N LEU A 155 -0.79 19.97 -4.17
CA LEU A 155 0.15 19.99 -3.04
C LEU A 155 1.57 19.58 -3.49
N GLY A 156 1.68 18.62 -4.41
CA GLY A 156 2.96 18.20 -4.97
C GLY A 156 3.64 19.32 -5.74
N ALA A 157 2.92 20.03 -6.61
CA ALA A 157 3.45 21.17 -7.34
C ALA A 157 3.95 22.26 -6.41
N LEU A 158 3.16 22.66 -5.40
CA LEU A 158 3.54 23.66 -4.41
C LEU A 158 4.78 23.25 -3.61
N LEU A 159 4.88 21.98 -3.19
CA LEU A 159 6.04 21.49 -2.46
C LEU A 159 7.30 21.49 -3.33
N ILE A 160 7.17 21.09 -4.59
CA ILE A 160 8.30 21.03 -5.53
C ILE A 160 8.79 22.46 -5.85
N GLU A 161 7.87 23.38 -6.14
CA GLU A 161 8.21 24.77 -6.44
C GLU A 161 8.88 25.48 -5.24
N GLY A 162 8.39 25.26 -4.02
CA GLY A 162 8.90 25.91 -2.83
C GLY A 162 10.15 25.27 -2.23
N PHE A 163 10.29 23.93 -2.29
CA PHE A 163 11.29 23.16 -1.53
C PHE A 163 11.99 22.08 -2.34
N GLY A 164 11.68 21.96 -3.64
CA GLY A 164 12.22 20.94 -4.53
C GLY A 164 11.61 19.54 -4.31
N TRP A 165 11.92 18.61 -5.23
CA TRP A 165 11.33 17.27 -5.28
C TRP A 165 11.48 16.44 -4.01
N ARG A 166 12.51 16.70 -3.21
CA ARG A 166 12.77 15.99 -1.94
C ARG A 166 11.66 16.20 -0.93
N ALA A 167 11.01 17.36 -0.98
CA ALA A 167 9.93 17.73 -0.07
C ALA A 167 8.72 16.80 -0.18
N VAL A 168 8.46 16.20 -1.36
CA VAL A 168 7.33 15.26 -1.52
C VAL A 168 7.49 13.99 -0.68
N PHE A 169 8.71 13.61 -0.36
CA PHE A 169 8.99 12.51 0.56
C PHE A 169 9.02 12.98 2.01
N LEU A 170 9.68 14.11 2.27
CA LEU A 170 9.89 14.62 3.62
C LEU A 170 8.60 15.07 4.30
N ILE A 171 7.58 15.50 3.54
CA ILE A 171 6.26 15.88 4.09
C ILE A 171 5.58 14.71 4.81
N ASN A 172 5.85 13.49 4.40
CA ASN A 172 5.32 12.29 5.03
C ASN A 172 5.87 12.08 6.46
N VAL A 173 7.08 12.55 6.73
CA VAL A 173 7.77 12.31 8.01
C VAL A 173 7.02 12.93 9.20
N PRO A 174 6.68 14.24 9.21
CA PRO A 174 5.94 14.82 10.32
C PRO A 174 4.54 14.19 10.48
N VAL A 175 3.87 13.88 9.38
CA VAL A 175 2.54 13.25 9.41
C VAL A 175 2.61 11.85 10.00
N ALA A 176 3.57 11.02 9.54
CA ALA A 176 3.74 9.67 10.06
C ALA A 176 4.25 9.66 11.51
N LEU A 177 5.11 10.60 11.92
CA LEU A 177 5.53 10.76 13.31
C LEU A 177 4.35 11.11 14.22
N LEU A 178 3.50 12.05 13.81
CA LEU A 178 2.27 12.38 14.53
C LEU A 178 1.38 11.14 14.69
N ALA A 179 1.16 10.40 13.59
CA ALA A 179 0.37 9.17 13.61
C ALA A 179 1.03 8.09 14.49
N LEU A 180 2.35 7.97 14.50
CA LEU A 180 3.10 7.01 15.31
C LEU A 180 2.95 7.31 16.81
N VAL A 181 3.13 8.57 17.22
CA VAL A 181 3.01 9.00 18.61
C VAL A 181 1.56 8.87 19.08
N ALA A 182 0.60 9.38 18.30
CA ALA A 182 -0.82 9.27 18.59
C ALA A 182 -1.27 7.80 18.62
N GLY A 183 -0.78 6.99 17.68
CA GLY A 183 -1.09 5.57 17.59
C GLY A 183 -0.57 4.76 18.79
N ARG A 184 0.66 5.02 19.23
CA ARG A 184 1.19 4.41 20.47
C ARG A 184 0.31 4.69 21.68
N LYS A 185 -0.17 5.93 21.81
CA LYS A 185 -0.95 6.38 22.97
C LYS A 185 -2.41 5.95 22.90
N TRP A 186 -3.05 6.02 21.73
CA TRP A 186 -4.51 5.95 21.62
C TRP A 186 -5.03 4.69 20.93
N LEU A 187 -4.27 4.03 20.06
CA LEU A 187 -4.75 2.80 19.46
C LEU A 187 -4.74 1.67 20.49
N ARG A 188 -5.80 0.85 20.47
CA ARG A 188 -5.87 -0.38 21.24
C ARG A 188 -5.41 -1.55 20.38
N GLU A 189 -4.70 -2.50 21.01
CA GLU A 189 -4.31 -3.72 20.31
C GLU A 189 -5.54 -4.58 20.03
N SER A 190 -5.54 -5.19 18.88
CA SER A 190 -6.51 -6.20 18.47
C SER A 190 -5.82 -7.20 17.54
N THR A 191 -6.24 -8.44 17.62
CA THR A 191 -5.80 -9.53 16.76
C THR A 191 -6.98 -10.02 15.92
N GLY A 192 -6.71 -10.77 14.87
CA GLY A 192 -7.75 -11.54 14.18
C GLY A 192 -8.36 -12.57 15.11
N ALA A 193 -9.65 -12.89 14.93
CA ALA A 193 -10.27 -13.99 15.64
C ALA A 193 -9.54 -15.27 15.23
N GLU A 194 -9.05 -16.03 16.22
CA GLU A 194 -8.46 -17.36 16.08
C GLU A 194 -7.50 -17.51 14.87
N VAL A 195 -6.38 -16.78 14.88
CA VAL A 195 -5.31 -17.09 13.93
C VAL A 195 -4.66 -18.39 14.41
N SER A 196 -4.99 -19.48 13.73
CA SER A 196 -4.43 -20.78 14.00
C SER A 196 -2.91 -20.79 13.91
N GLU A 197 -2.28 -21.65 14.72
CA GLU A 197 -0.82 -21.86 14.68
C GLU A 197 -0.35 -22.58 13.40
N LYS A 198 -1.27 -23.16 12.63
CA LYS A 198 -0.98 -24.02 11.47
C LYS A 198 -1.15 -23.35 10.11
N VAL A 199 -1.09 -22.00 10.06
CA VAL A 199 -1.21 -21.27 8.79
C VAL A 199 -0.12 -21.69 7.80
N ASP A 200 -0.49 -21.78 6.53
CA ASP A 200 0.41 -22.11 5.43
C ASP A 200 1.40 -20.98 5.14
N LEU A 201 2.51 -20.96 5.92
CA LEU A 201 3.58 -19.97 5.74
C LEU A 201 4.27 -20.05 4.37
N PHE A 202 4.18 -21.19 3.69
CA PHE A 202 4.74 -21.34 2.34
C PHE A 202 3.93 -20.58 1.30
N SER A 203 2.64 -20.33 1.55
CA SER A 203 1.79 -19.50 0.70
C SER A 203 2.16 -18.02 0.74
N VAL A 204 2.84 -17.54 1.79
CA VAL A 204 3.27 -16.12 1.89
C VAL A 204 4.24 -15.74 0.76
N PRO A 205 5.41 -16.41 0.59
CA PRO A 205 6.31 -16.08 -0.51
C PRO A 205 5.69 -16.37 -1.89
N LEU A 206 4.85 -17.38 -2.03
CA LEU A 206 4.18 -17.68 -3.29
C LEU A 206 3.26 -16.52 -3.73
N ALA A 207 2.46 -15.97 -2.82
CA ALA A 207 1.61 -14.83 -3.11
C ALA A 207 2.46 -13.58 -3.40
N SER A 208 3.41 -13.26 -2.52
CA SER A 208 4.22 -12.04 -2.63
C SER A 208 5.09 -12.02 -3.88
N LEU A 209 5.87 -13.08 -4.08
CA LEU A 209 6.76 -13.17 -5.25
C LEU A 209 5.96 -13.37 -6.54
N GLY A 210 4.86 -14.13 -6.49
CA GLY A 210 4.00 -14.33 -7.64
C GLY A 210 3.40 -13.02 -8.15
N ILE A 211 2.84 -12.21 -7.26
CA ILE A 211 2.35 -10.86 -7.61
C ILE A 211 3.51 -9.97 -8.06
N GLY A 212 4.61 -9.94 -7.31
CA GLY A 212 5.75 -9.07 -7.60
C GLY A 212 6.39 -9.36 -8.96
N VAL A 213 6.64 -10.63 -9.28
CA VAL A 213 7.25 -11.05 -10.55
C VAL A 213 6.30 -10.81 -11.73
N LEU A 214 5.00 -11.06 -11.54
CA LEU A 214 4.00 -10.79 -12.57
C LEU A 214 3.90 -9.29 -12.88
N LEU A 215 3.84 -8.44 -11.85
CA LEU A 215 3.82 -6.98 -12.02
C LEU A 215 5.14 -6.47 -12.59
N LEU A 216 6.28 -7.07 -12.21
CA LEU A 216 7.57 -6.76 -12.79
C LEU A 216 7.58 -7.00 -14.30
N GLY A 217 7.11 -8.16 -14.75
CA GLY A 217 6.96 -8.47 -16.18
C GLY A 217 6.06 -7.47 -16.91
N LEU A 218 4.94 -7.07 -16.28
CA LEU A 218 4.00 -6.12 -16.84
C LEU A 218 4.59 -4.71 -16.96
N VAL A 219 5.26 -4.21 -15.94
CA VAL A 219 5.83 -2.85 -15.92
C VAL A 219 7.07 -2.75 -16.80
N GLN A 220 7.90 -3.78 -16.80
CA GLN A 220 9.15 -3.79 -17.57
C GLN A 220 8.98 -4.33 -18.98
N GLY A 221 7.84 -4.86 -19.35
CA GLY A 221 7.57 -5.40 -20.68
C GLY A 221 7.82 -4.42 -21.82
N GLY A 222 7.57 -3.12 -21.57
CA GLY A 222 7.87 -2.06 -22.53
C GLY A 222 9.37 -1.85 -22.77
N SER A 223 10.20 -1.94 -21.72
CA SER A 223 11.66 -1.73 -21.80
C SER A 223 12.42 -3.02 -22.17
N TRP A 224 11.97 -4.17 -21.67
CA TRP A 224 12.60 -5.45 -22.01
C TRP A 224 12.14 -6.02 -23.36
N GLY A 225 11.01 -5.52 -23.88
CA GLY A 225 10.28 -6.08 -25.01
C GLY A 225 9.25 -7.11 -24.57
N TRP A 226 8.01 -6.95 -25.05
CA TRP A 226 6.86 -7.80 -24.66
C TRP A 226 7.05 -9.28 -25.00
N THR A 227 7.82 -9.58 -26.06
CA THR A 227 8.11 -10.94 -26.52
C THR A 227 9.48 -11.45 -26.06
N SER A 228 10.21 -10.68 -25.26
CA SER A 228 11.53 -11.10 -24.79
C SER A 228 11.43 -12.32 -23.85
N PRO A 229 12.44 -13.20 -23.85
CA PRO A 229 12.47 -14.34 -22.94
C PRO A 229 12.37 -13.93 -21.46
N LEU A 230 12.90 -12.75 -21.11
CA LEU A 230 12.86 -12.24 -19.74
C LEU A 230 11.43 -11.85 -19.32
N THR A 231 10.69 -11.13 -20.16
CA THR A 231 9.29 -10.76 -19.91
C THR A 231 8.40 -12.02 -19.86
N LEU A 232 8.55 -12.92 -20.81
CA LEU A 232 7.79 -14.16 -20.86
C LEU A 232 8.08 -15.05 -19.65
N SER A 233 9.35 -15.19 -19.25
CA SER A 233 9.70 -15.96 -18.04
C SER A 233 9.14 -15.35 -16.77
N ALA A 234 9.09 -14.00 -16.65
CA ALA A 234 8.45 -13.31 -15.53
C ALA A 234 6.95 -13.62 -15.48
N PHE A 235 6.24 -13.56 -16.61
CA PHE A 235 4.82 -13.92 -16.66
C PHE A 235 4.59 -15.39 -16.29
N VAL A 236 5.34 -16.31 -16.89
CA VAL A 236 5.21 -17.75 -16.61
C VAL A 236 5.51 -18.04 -15.13
N ALA A 237 6.61 -17.52 -14.60
CA ALA A 237 6.98 -17.72 -13.20
C ALA A 237 5.92 -17.12 -12.25
N GLY A 238 5.49 -15.89 -12.49
CA GLY A 238 4.46 -15.24 -11.69
C GLY A 238 3.14 -15.99 -11.68
N VAL A 239 2.68 -16.42 -12.87
CA VAL A 239 1.46 -17.23 -13.01
C VAL A 239 1.59 -18.57 -12.31
N LEU A 240 2.71 -19.28 -12.48
CA LEU A 240 2.93 -20.57 -11.81
C LEU A 240 2.94 -20.44 -10.29
N MET A 241 3.58 -19.40 -9.75
CA MET A 241 3.58 -19.12 -8.31
C MET A 241 2.15 -18.84 -7.81
N LEU A 242 1.38 -18.02 -8.52
CA LEU A 242 0.01 -17.70 -8.15
C LEU A 242 -0.93 -18.92 -8.29
N VAL A 243 -0.79 -19.72 -9.34
CA VAL A 243 -1.55 -20.97 -9.49
C VAL A 243 -1.23 -21.93 -8.35
N THR A 244 0.05 -22.04 -7.96
CA THR A 244 0.47 -22.87 -6.83
C THR A 244 -0.12 -22.34 -5.52
N PHE A 245 -0.08 -21.01 -5.31
CA PHE A 245 -0.71 -20.36 -4.18
C PHE A 245 -2.20 -20.66 -4.10
N PHE A 246 -2.95 -20.47 -5.19
CA PHE A 246 -4.40 -20.73 -5.22
C PHE A 246 -4.73 -22.21 -5.00
N ARG A 247 -3.97 -23.14 -5.60
CA ARG A 247 -4.15 -24.58 -5.36
C ARG A 247 -3.91 -24.95 -3.90
N ARG A 248 -2.87 -24.38 -3.27
CA ARG A 248 -2.61 -24.58 -1.84
C ARG A 248 -3.73 -24.00 -0.98
N SER A 249 -4.21 -22.81 -1.29
CA SER A 249 -5.34 -22.18 -0.58
C SER A 249 -6.65 -22.96 -0.67
N LEU A 250 -6.83 -23.80 -1.70
CA LEU A 250 -8.00 -24.68 -1.82
C LEU A 250 -7.87 -25.97 -1.02
N VAL A 251 -6.64 -26.44 -0.76
CA VAL A 251 -6.39 -27.76 -0.15
C VAL A 251 -5.99 -27.65 1.32
N HIS A 252 -5.28 -26.57 1.68
CA HIS A 252 -4.79 -26.40 3.05
C HIS A 252 -5.95 -26.13 4.01
N PRO A 253 -6.00 -26.80 5.18
CA PRO A 253 -7.09 -26.60 6.16
C PRO A 253 -7.21 -25.15 6.64
N GLU A 254 -6.10 -24.44 6.71
CA GLU A 254 -6.00 -23.06 7.17
C GLU A 254 -5.21 -22.23 6.15
N PRO A 255 -5.89 -21.83 5.05
CA PRO A 255 -5.24 -21.09 3.99
C PRO A 255 -4.93 -19.66 4.41
N LEU A 256 -3.86 -19.08 3.84
CA LEU A 256 -3.55 -17.64 4.00
C LEU A 256 -4.70 -16.75 3.51
N PHE A 257 -5.43 -17.21 2.50
CA PHE A 257 -6.57 -16.53 1.93
C PHE A 257 -7.70 -17.54 1.66
N ASP A 258 -8.85 -17.34 2.31
CA ASP A 258 -10.02 -18.20 2.13
C ASP A 258 -10.75 -17.89 0.81
N LEU A 259 -10.51 -18.71 -0.20
CA LEU A 259 -11.21 -18.64 -1.48
C LEU A 259 -12.70 -18.97 -1.40
N GLY A 260 -13.16 -19.61 -0.31
CA GLY A 260 -14.57 -19.86 -0.05
C GLY A 260 -15.40 -18.59 0.02
N LEU A 261 -14.80 -17.46 0.38
CA LEU A 261 -15.44 -16.15 0.42
C LEU A 261 -16.03 -15.75 -0.96
N PHE A 262 -15.40 -16.15 -2.06
CA PHE A 262 -15.93 -15.87 -3.40
C PHE A 262 -17.20 -16.65 -3.77
N ARG A 263 -17.57 -17.68 -3.00
CA ARG A 263 -18.87 -18.35 -3.13
C ARG A 263 -20.01 -17.47 -2.61
N ILE A 264 -19.69 -16.49 -1.76
CA ILE A 264 -20.66 -15.50 -1.30
C ILE A 264 -20.87 -14.48 -2.41
N ARG A 265 -22.04 -14.49 -3.04
CA ARG A 265 -22.34 -13.66 -4.22
C ARG A 265 -22.10 -12.17 -4.00
N SER A 266 -22.48 -11.63 -2.83
CA SER A 266 -22.27 -10.23 -2.49
C SER A 266 -20.78 -9.87 -2.40
N PHE A 267 -19.95 -10.76 -1.84
CA PHE A 267 -18.50 -10.60 -1.76
C PHE A 267 -17.86 -10.60 -3.17
N ALA A 268 -18.21 -11.58 -4.01
CA ALA A 268 -17.70 -11.69 -5.37
C ALA A 268 -18.07 -10.46 -6.23
N ILE A 269 -19.34 -10.02 -6.19
CA ILE A 269 -19.81 -8.84 -6.94
C ILE A 269 -19.14 -7.56 -6.45
N ALA A 270 -18.99 -7.38 -5.13
CA ALA A 270 -18.33 -6.21 -4.56
C ALA A 270 -16.85 -6.11 -4.99
N ASN A 271 -16.12 -7.23 -4.97
CA ASN A 271 -14.74 -7.27 -5.44
C ASN A 271 -14.61 -6.99 -6.94
N LEU A 272 -15.47 -7.59 -7.75
CA LEU A 272 -15.50 -7.34 -9.19
C LEU A 272 -15.83 -5.88 -9.51
N GLY A 273 -16.81 -5.30 -8.83
CA GLY A 273 -17.15 -3.88 -8.93
C GLY A 273 -15.98 -2.97 -8.53
N SER A 274 -15.24 -3.33 -7.48
CA SER A 274 -14.04 -2.58 -7.05
C SER A 274 -12.94 -2.62 -8.10
N VAL A 275 -12.71 -3.75 -8.76
CA VAL A 275 -11.74 -3.86 -9.87
C VAL A 275 -12.12 -2.94 -11.02
N PHE A 276 -13.37 -2.98 -11.49
CA PHE A 276 -13.84 -2.12 -12.57
C PHE A 276 -13.75 -0.63 -12.19
N PHE A 277 -14.14 -0.29 -10.96
CA PHE A 277 -14.03 1.09 -10.47
C PHE A 277 -12.58 1.58 -10.47
N LEU A 278 -11.64 0.78 -9.94
CA LEU A 278 -10.23 1.17 -9.89
C LEU A 278 -9.62 1.30 -11.28
N VAL A 279 -9.92 0.37 -12.20
CA VAL A 279 -9.46 0.45 -13.59
C VAL A 279 -9.99 1.73 -14.25
N ALA A 280 -11.27 2.03 -14.12
CA ALA A 280 -11.87 3.24 -14.68
C ALA A 280 -11.27 4.51 -14.05
N PHE A 281 -11.12 4.54 -12.73
CA PHE A 281 -10.60 5.69 -11.98
C PHE A 281 -9.14 6.01 -12.35
N PHE A 282 -8.26 5.01 -12.37
CA PHE A 282 -6.87 5.24 -12.74
C PHE A 282 -6.69 5.51 -14.23
N SER A 283 -7.48 4.88 -15.11
CA SER A 283 -7.45 5.20 -16.54
C SER A 283 -7.83 6.66 -16.79
N TRP A 284 -8.84 7.17 -16.08
CA TRP A 284 -9.27 8.55 -16.19
C TRP A 284 -8.18 9.54 -15.73
N ILE A 285 -7.49 9.25 -14.62
CA ILE A 285 -6.37 10.08 -14.13
C ILE A 285 -5.21 10.14 -15.13
N ILE A 286 -4.95 9.03 -15.85
CA ILE A 286 -3.83 8.97 -16.81
C ILE A 286 -4.15 9.72 -18.11
N VAL A 287 -5.41 9.68 -18.57
CA VAL A 287 -5.83 10.23 -19.88
C VAL A 287 -6.14 11.72 -19.82
N LEU A 288 -6.59 12.26 -18.68
CA LEU A 288 -6.99 13.65 -18.54
C LEU A 288 -5.88 14.72 -18.66
N PRO A 289 -4.61 14.47 -18.34
CA PRO A 289 -3.55 15.49 -18.43
C PRO A 289 -3.03 15.79 -19.83
N GLU A 290 -3.57 15.20 -20.91
CA GLU A 290 -3.29 15.58 -22.29
C GLU A 290 -4.30 16.61 -22.83
#